data_68676966356e78eabad8599efb734f4a
#
_entry.id   68676966356e78eabad8599efb734f4a
#
_cell.length_a   1.000
_cell.length_b   1.000
_cell.length_c   1.000
_cell.angle_alpha   90.00
_cell.angle_beta   90.00
_cell.angle_gamma   90.00
#
_symmetry.space_group_name_H-M   'P 1'
#
loop_
_entity.id
_entity.type
_entity.pdbx_description
1 polymer ?
#
loop_
_entity_poly.entity_id
_entity_poly.type
_entity_poly.pdbx_seq_one_letter_code
_entity_poly.pdbx_strand_id
1 'polypeptide(L)'
;MIDRKLFNHLKAIGDIKTVISGSENLETAIRECVHIIREVSKSESTVIWYYEKDGDGKLHAVYAQGVRTFLDHTVAPGEGKVGEVFQNGKTIFLPDGIDGSDINSYICVPLENSYETLGCIEFINRSDKQAFTEEDADVCEIMAMLAATAIDECGLDIGVSENKETILSLRNVTKEFKNGDTITRVLRGVNLDVYEGELLVILGESGCGKSTMLNIIGGMDKLTDGEFFFQGKDFSHASEEVLTEYRRDFIGFIFQSYNLMPNLTALQNLRFIAELKKDSEDPKKMLDWVGLSARYNNYPSQMSGGQQQRVSIARALVKKPKLILADEPTAALDYATGIEVLSVIEDVVRSGKSVLMVTHNEEITKMANRVIRMRGGLIDEVIVNRHPKKATDLVW
;
A
#
# COMPACT_ATOMS: atom_id res chain seq x y z
N MET A 1 -0.06 43.83 -13.03
CA MET A 1 -0.93 42.61 -12.97
C MET A 1 0.01 41.51 -12.51
N ILE A 2 -0.25 40.93 -11.35
CA ILE A 2 0.52 39.75 -10.89
C ILE A 2 0.23 38.63 -11.88
N ASP A 3 1.26 38.00 -12.42
CA ASP A 3 1.11 36.87 -13.32
C ASP A 3 0.29 35.80 -12.61
N ARG A 4 -0.73 35.26 -13.30
CA ARG A 4 -1.63 34.27 -12.74
C ARG A 4 -0.90 32.98 -12.31
N LYS A 5 0.23 32.68 -12.98
CA LYS A 5 1.11 31.58 -12.65
C LYS A 5 1.81 31.83 -11.31
N LEU A 6 2.41 33.01 -11.13
CA LEU A 6 3.06 33.45 -9.88
C LEU A 6 2.05 33.46 -8.71
N PHE A 7 0.82 33.90 -8.94
CA PHE A 7 -0.22 33.89 -7.93
C PHE A 7 -0.57 32.45 -7.47
N ASN A 8 -0.65 31.51 -8.42
CA ASN A 8 -0.92 30.10 -8.09
C ASN A 8 0.25 29.48 -7.29
N HIS A 9 1.50 29.81 -7.62
CA HIS A 9 2.67 29.35 -6.87
C HIS A 9 2.66 29.89 -5.43
N LEU A 10 2.42 31.20 -5.25
CA LEU A 10 2.35 31.82 -3.92
C LEU A 10 1.19 31.26 -3.08
N LYS A 11 0.06 30.94 -3.73
CA LYS A 11 -1.07 30.29 -3.06
C LYS A 11 -0.68 28.88 -2.58
N ALA A 12 -0.07 28.06 -3.44
CA ALA A 12 0.38 26.72 -3.10
C ALA A 12 1.38 26.72 -1.92
N ILE A 13 2.28 27.68 -1.87
CA ILE A 13 3.20 27.89 -0.73
C ILE A 13 2.42 28.15 0.58
N GLY A 14 1.39 28.99 0.53
CA GLY A 14 0.51 29.25 1.68
C GLY A 14 -0.29 28.02 2.10
N ASP A 15 -0.78 27.26 1.12
CA ASP A 15 -1.54 26.03 1.34
C ASP A 15 -0.67 24.94 2.01
N ILE A 16 0.59 24.73 1.58
CA ILE A 16 1.55 23.82 2.21
C ILE A 16 1.74 24.15 3.70
N LYS A 17 2.00 25.42 4.02
CA LYS A 17 2.19 25.85 5.41
C LYS A 17 0.94 25.58 6.26
N THR A 18 -0.25 25.83 5.72
CA THR A 18 -1.53 25.64 6.39
C THR A 18 -1.79 24.14 6.65
N VAL A 19 -1.51 23.31 5.65
CA VAL A 19 -1.66 21.85 5.73
C VAL A 19 -0.76 21.27 6.82
N ILE A 20 0.51 21.65 6.83
CA ILE A 20 1.47 21.13 7.80
C ILE A 20 1.11 21.55 9.21
N SER A 21 0.73 22.81 9.41
CA SER A 21 0.32 23.33 10.73
C SER A 21 -0.99 22.72 11.26
N GLY A 22 -1.83 22.19 10.36
CA GLY A 22 -3.13 21.58 10.69
C GLY A 22 -3.12 20.06 10.69
N SER A 23 -2.04 19.41 10.29
CA SER A 23 -1.98 17.95 10.17
C SER A 23 -1.74 17.27 11.51
N GLU A 24 -2.51 16.24 11.80
CA GLU A 24 -2.39 15.46 13.04
C GLU A 24 -1.16 14.52 13.05
N ASN A 25 -0.59 14.25 11.88
CA ASN A 25 0.60 13.39 11.72
C ASN A 25 1.36 13.71 10.43
N LEU A 26 2.63 13.32 10.40
CA LEU A 26 3.54 13.54 9.26
C LEU A 26 3.03 12.95 7.94
N GLU A 27 2.47 11.76 7.99
CA GLU A 27 2.00 11.05 6.81
C GLU A 27 0.93 11.85 6.06
N THR A 28 -0.05 12.37 6.80
CA THR A 28 -1.08 13.25 6.21
C THR A 28 -0.47 14.55 5.69
N ALA A 29 0.48 15.15 6.44
CA ALA A 29 1.18 16.36 6.02
C ALA A 29 1.96 16.14 4.72
N ILE A 30 2.77 15.09 4.64
CA ILE A 30 3.55 14.74 3.44
C ILE A 30 2.61 14.50 2.25
N ARG A 31 1.56 13.70 2.43
CA ARG A 31 0.60 13.39 1.37
C ARG A 31 -0.03 14.64 0.76
N GLU A 32 -0.54 15.51 1.61
CA GLU A 32 -1.19 16.74 1.14
C GLU A 32 -0.19 17.71 0.54
N CYS A 33 1.02 17.81 1.09
CA CYS A 33 2.10 18.60 0.49
C CYS A 33 2.47 18.09 -0.90
N VAL A 34 2.68 16.78 -1.06
CA VAL A 34 3.01 16.20 -2.38
C VAL A 34 1.88 16.41 -3.37
N HIS A 35 0.63 16.29 -2.93
CA HIS A 35 -0.50 16.58 -3.81
C HIS A 35 -0.44 18.04 -4.34
N ILE A 36 -0.21 19.01 -3.45
CA ILE A 36 -0.06 20.43 -3.84
C ILE A 36 1.12 20.63 -4.78
N ILE A 37 2.28 20.05 -4.44
CA ILE A 37 3.52 20.17 -5.22
C ILE A 37 3.33 19.55 -6.61
N ARG A 38 2.68 18.38 -6.69
CA ARG A 38 2.39 17.70 -7.96
C ARG A 38 1.42 18.48 -8.85
N GLU A 39 0.38 19.05 -8.29
CA GLU A 39 -0.57 19.91 -9.03
C GLU A 39 0.12 21.13 -9.63
N VAL A 40 1.07 21.74 -8.91
CA VAL A 40 1.81 22.91 -9.35
C VAL A 40 2.88 22.55 -10.38
N SER A 41 3.69 21.53 -10.12
CA SER A 41 4.75 21.05 -11.04
C SER A 41 4.16 20.34 -12.25
N LYS A 42 2.91 19.89 -12.19
CA LYS A 42 2.27 19.01 -13.19
C LYS A 42 3.04 17.72 -13.42
N SER A 43 3.78 17.22 -12.44
CA SER A 43 4.52 15.97 -12.59
C SER A 43 3.59 14.77 -12.77
N GLU A 44 3.98 13.83 -13.62
CA GLU A 44 3.30 12.55 -13.81
C GLU A 44 3.54 11.64 -12.61
N SER A 45 4.77 11.65 -12.09
CA SER A 45 5.15 10.94 -10.86
C SER A 45 6.01 11.81 -9.96
N THR A 46 5.81 11.67 -8.64
CA THR A 46 6.61 12.37 -7.62
C THR A 46 6.99 11.37 -6.54
N VAL A 47 8.26 11.34 -6.15
CA VAL A 47 8.81 10.44 -5.13
C VAL A 47 9.53 11.25 -4.08
N ILE A 48 9.27 11.00 -2.80
CA ILE A 48 10.04 11.53 -1.69
C ILE A 48 10.99 10.47 -1.17
N TRP A 49 12.26 10.83 -1.13
CA TRP A 49 13.34 10.06 -0.56
C TRP A 49 13.77 10.70 0.75
N TYR A 50 13.89 9.89 1.80
CA TYR A 50 14.35 10.34 3.11
C TYR A 50 15.60 9.57 3.55
N TYR A 51 16.58 10.31 4.08
CA TYR A 51 17.84 9.73 4.53
C TYR A 51 17.74 9.23 5.96
N GLU A 52 18.12 7.98 6.15
CA GLU A 52 18.13 7.35 7.45
C GLU A 52 19.51 7.42 8.10
N LYS A 53 19.70 8.45 8.91
CA LYS A 53 20.97 8.75 9.58
C LYS A 53 21.33 7.71 10.65
N ASP A 54 20.36 7.29 11.45
CA ASP A 54 20.54 6.35 12.58
C ASP A 54 20.29 4.89 12.20
N GLY A 55 20.09 4.59 10.92
CA GLY A 55 19.84 3.27 10.40
C GLY A 55 20.91 2.74 9.45
N ASP A 56 20.51 2.39 8.22
CA ASP A 56 21.41 1.80 7.22
C ASP A 56 22.26 2.82 6.46
N GLY A 57 22.08 4.11 6.71
CA GLY A 57 22.82 5.18 6.05
C GLY A 57 22.45 5.38 4.58
N LYS A 58 21.22 5.03 4.18
CA LYS A 58 20.73 5.17 2.81
C LYS A 58 19.51 6.08 2.74
N LEU A 59 19.17 6.46 1.53
CA LEU A 59 17.91 7.12 1.18
C LEU A 59 16.85 6.07 0.89
N HIS A 60 15.71 6.20 1.52
CA HIS A 60 14.55 5.33 1.35
C HIS A 60 13.41 6.10 0.69
N ALA A 61 12.77 5.50 -0.32
CA ALA A 61 11.54 6.06 -0.87
C ALA A 61 10.41 5.91 0.15
N VAL A 62 10.01 7.01 0.78
CA VAL A 62 8.99 7.03 1.86
C VAL A 62 7.59 7.34 1.36
N TYR A 63 7.50 7.98 0.20
CA TYR A 63 6.25 8.33 -0.44
C TYR A 63 6.42 8.35 -1.96
N ALA A 64 5.42 7.84 -2.69
CA ALA A 64 5.37 7.93 -4.13
C ALA A 64 3.93 8.13 -4.61
N GLN A 65 3.75 9.05 -5.55
CA GLN A 65 2.46 9.31 -6.20
C GLN A 65 2.63 9.38 -7.71
N GLY A 66 1.72 8.74 -8.47
CA GLY A 66 1.70 8.71 -9.93
C GLY A 66 1.94 7.32 -10.51
N VAL A 67 2.28 7.28 -11.81
CA VAL A 67 2.35 6.04 -12.60
C VAL A 67 3.50 5.10 -12.19
N ARG A 68 4.52 5.63 -11.47
CA ARG A 68 5.70 4.85 -11.07
C ARG A 68 5.72 4.66 -9.56
N THR A 69 5.81 3.41 -9.12
CA THR A 69 6.00 3.06 -7.72
C THR A 69 7.46 2.66 -7.49
N PHE A 70 8.20 3.49 -6.76
CA PHE A 70 9.61 3.27 -6.39
C PHE A 70 9.78 2.92 -4.91
N LEU A 71 8.70 2.66 -4.22
CA LEU A 71 8.76 2.29 -2.80
C LEU A 71 9.43 0.93 -2.71
N ASP A 72 10.50 0.83 -2.03
CA ASP A 72 11.40 -0.30 -1.80
C ASP A 72 12.80 -0.12 -2.39
N HIS A 73 12.98 0.95 -3.14
CA HIS A 73 14.30 1.29 -3.58
C HIS A 73 15.02 2.03 -2.46
N THR A 74 16.21 1.57 -2.15
CA THR A 74 17.17 2.29 -1.33
C THR A 74 18.31 2.75 -2.20
N VAL A 75 18.78 3.97 -1.96
CA VAL A 75 19.86 4.57 -2.72
C VAL A 75 20.92 5.06 -1.75
N ALA A 76 22.18 4.68 -1.97
CA ALA A 76 23.28 5.21 -1.15
C ALA A 76 23.59 6.67 -1.50
N PRO A 77 24.05 7.49 -0.55
CA PRO A 77 24.56 8.83 -0.86
C PRO A 77 25.61 8.77 -1.99
N GLY A 78 25.44 9.59 -3.03
CA GLY A 78 26.28 9.61 -4.22
C GLY A 78 25.90 8.59 -5.30
N GLU A 79 24.97 7.68 -5.06
CA GLU A 79 24.51 6.69 -6.03
C GLU A 79 23.31 7.22 -6.83
N GLY A 80 23.41 7.14 -8.16
CA GLY A 80 22.35 7.62 -9.05
C GLY A 80 22.07 9.12 -8.92
N LYS A 81 20.94 9.59 -9.47
CA LYS A 81 20.59 11.01 -9.43
C LYS A 81 20.14 11.47 -8.05
N VAL A 82 19.38 10.67 -7.36
CA VAL A 82 18.89 10.94 -6.00
C VAL A 82 20.04 11.03 -5.00
N GLY A 83 20.95 10.04 -4.99
CA GLY A 83 22.11 10.04 -4.09
C GLY A 83 23.09 11.18 -4.41
N GLU A 84 23.23 11.56 -5.70
CA GLU A 84 24.04 12.70 -6.13
C GLU A 84 23.47 14.02 -5.59
N VAL A 85 22.14 14.25 -5.70
CA VAL A 85 21.45 15.43 -5.16
C VAL A 85 21.60 15.49 -3.65
N PHE A 86 21.36 14.38 -2.96
CA PHE A 86 21.50 14.32 -1.51
C PHE A 86 22.91 14.67 -1.04
N GLN A 87 23.94 14.10 -1.69
CA GLN A 87 25.34 14.30 -1.31
C GLN A 87 25.83 15.72 -1.59
N ASN A 88 25.40 16.32 -2.69
CA ASN A 88 25.91 17.62 -3.17
C ASN A 88 25.03 18.81 -2.76
N GLY A 89 23.80 18.56 -2.29
CA GLY A 89 22.83 19.62 -1.98
C GLY A 89 22.41 20.46 -3.19
N LYS A 90 22.50 19.91 -4.40
CA LYS A 90 22.23 20.66 -5.64
C LYS A 90 21.17 19.95 -6.46
N THR A 91 20.20 20.74 -6.93
CA THR A 91 19.16 20.30 -7.85
C THR A 91 19.76 19.74 -9.13
N ILE A 92 19.22 18.62 -9.58
CA ILE A 92 19.44 18.07 -10.92
C ILE A 92 18.19 18.37 -11.75
N PHE A 93 18.38 19.06 -12.86
CA PHE A 93 17.35 19.38 -13.84
C PHE A 93 17.74 18.85 -15.21
N LEU A 94 16.93 17.93 -15.77
CA LEU A 94 17.15 17.27 -17.06
C LEU A 94 15.89 17.45 -17.92
N PRO A 95 15.79 18.51 -18.71
CA PRO A 95 14.62 18.76 -19.55
C PRO A 95 14.42 17.71 -20.64
N ASP A 96 15.51 17.08 -21.09
CA ASP A 96 15.51 16.03 -22.12
C ASP A 96 15.43 14.61 -21.50
N GLY A 97 15.26 14.52 -20.18
CA GLY A 97 15.09 13.27 -19.44
C GLY A 97 16.38 12.49 -19.21
N ILE A 98 16.25 11.16 -19.07
CA ILE A 98 17.36 10.23 -18.79
C ILE A 98 17.50 9.27 -19.97
N ASP A 99 18.66 9.28 -20.63
CA ASP A 99 18.96 8.43 -21.77
C ASP A 99 18.73 6.94 -21.49
N GLY A 100 18.09 6.27 -22.42
CA GLY A 100 17.81 4.84 -22.33
C GLY A 100 16.67 4.46 -21.36
N SER A 101 15.93 5.45 -20.87
CA SER A 101 14.76 5.23 -20.01
C SER A 101 13.49 5.84 -20.63
N ASP A 102 12.35 5.60 -20.03
CA ASP A 102 11.06 6.24 -20.35
C ASP A 102 10.85 7.56 -19.59
N ILE A 103 11.92 8.12 -19.00
CA ILE A 103 11.95 9.44 -18.36
C ILE A 103 12.30 10.48 -19.39
N ASN A 104 11.30 11.24 -19.83
CA ASN A 104 11.45 12.26 -20.87
C ASN A 104 11.75 13.66 -20.32
N SER A 105 11.57 13.86 -19.01
CA SER A 105 11.85 15.11 -18.32
C SER A 105 11.95 14.82 -16.81
N TYR A 106 12.95 15.41 -16.14
CA TYR A 106 13.29 15.05 -14.77
C TYR A 106 13.78 16.24 -13.95
N ILE A 107 13.30 16.33 -12.72
CA ILE A 107 13.82 17.23 -11.70
C ILE A 107 14.04 16.43 -10.42
N CYS A 108 15.17 16.61 -9.75
CA CYS A 108 15.40 16.13 -8.41
C CYS A 108 15.95 17.27 -7.56
N VAL A 109 15.25 17.59 -6.47
CA VAL A 109 15.60 18.69 -5.57
C VAL A 109 15.95 18.18 -4.19
N PRO A 110 16.89 18.81 -3.46
CA PRO A 110 17.18 18.45 -2.09
C PRO A 110 16.00 18.83 -1.16
N LEU A 111 15.69 17.96 -0.22
CA LEU A 111 14.79 18.22 0.90
C LEU A 111 15.66 18.72 2.07
N GLU A 112 15.89 20.03 2.12
CA GLU A 112 16.87 20.64 3.01
C GLU A 112 16.23 21.66 3.95
N ASN A 113 16.53 21.55 5.24
CA ASN A 113 16.21 22.56 6.24
C ASN A 113 17.43 23.47 6.53
N SER A 114 17.35 24.32 7.54
CA SER A 114 18.43 25.24 7.90
C SER A 114 19.70 24.55 8.45
N TYR A 115 19.66 23.26 8.71
CA TYR A 115 20.72 22.54 9.43
C TYR A 115 21.31 21.38 8.63
N GLU A 116 20.47 20.64 7.88
CA GLU A 116 20.91 19.44 7.17
C GLU A 116 19.97 19.12 5.99
N THR A 117 20.47 18.28 5.08
CA THR A 117 19.67 17.69 4.00
C THR A 117 19.01 16.43 4.54
N LEU A 118 17.67 16.43 4.62
CA LEU A 118 16.85 15.34 5.12
C LEU A 118 16.62 14.24 4.07
N GLY A 119 16.75 14.58 2.78
CA GLY A 119 16.45 13.70 1.67
C GLY A 119 16.34 14.43 0.33
N CYS A 120 15.52 13.90 -0.57
CA CYS A 120 15.27 14.47 -1.90
C CYS A 120 13.82 14.29 -2.34
N ILE A 121 13.37 15.13 -3.26
CA ILE A 121 12.11 14.96 -3.98
C ILE A 121 12.40 14.83 -5.47
N GLU A 122 11.93 13.75 -6.09
CA GLU A 122 11.98 13.54 -7.54
C GLU A 122 10.64 13.91 -8.19
N PHE A 123 10.74 14.54 -9.34
CA PHE A 123 9.62 14.85 -10.24
C PHE A 123 9.95 14.24 -11.60
N ILE A 124 9.11 13.35 -12.06
CA ILE A 124 9.35 12.53 -13.25
C ILE A 124 8.23 12.78 -14.24
N ASN A 125 8.58 13.20 -15.44
CA ASN A 125 7.71 13.52 -16.55
C ASN A 125 6.61 14.54 -16.20
N ARG A 126 6.15 15.29 -17.16
CA ARG A 126 4.96 16.14 -16.99
C ARG A 126 3.71 15.44 -17.55
N SER A 127 2.60 15.59 -16.86
CA SER A 127 1.30 15.05 -17.23
C SER A 127 0.76 15.63 -18.56
N ASP A 128 1.21 16.84 -18.94
CA ASP A 128 0.88 17.49 -20.20
C ASP A 128 1.84 17.12 -21.36
N LYS A 129 2.77 16.18 -21.13
CA LYS A 129 3.76 15.69 -22.10
C LYS A 129 4.77 16.74 -22.57
N GLN A 130 4.87 17.88 -21.89
CA GLN A 130 5.92 18.88 -22.12
C GLN A 130 7.15 18.58 -21.26
N ALA A 131 8.30 19.17 -21.58
CA ALA A 131 9.45 19.12 -20.69
C ALA A 131 9.25 20.07 -19.49
N PHE A 132 9.89 19.77 -18.37
CA PHE A 132 10.04 20.74 -17.29
C PHE A 132 10.89 21.91 -17.73
N THR A 133 10.67 23.05 -17.14
CA THR A 133 11.43 24.31 -17.38
C THR A 133 12.30 24.64 -16.15
N GLU A 134 13.28 25.55 -16.31
CA GLU A 134 14.06 26.05 -15.16
C GLU A 134 13.15 26.67 -14.10
N GLU A 135 12.10 27.40 -14.50
CA GLU A 135 11.13 27.98 -13.57
C GLU A 135 10.37 26.87 -12.77
N ASP A 136 10.08 25.70 -13.39
CA ASP A 136 9.48 24.59 -12.70
C ASP A 136 10.47 24.01 -11.67
N ALA A 137 11.78 23.96 -11.97
CA ALA A 137 12.80 23.51 -11.02
C ALA A 137 12.93 24.46 -9.82
N ASP A 138 12.97 25.80 -10.05
CA ASP A 138 13.01 26.79 -8.98
C ASP A 138 11.80 26.68 -8.04
N VAL A 139 10.61 26.46 -8.61
CA VAL A 139 9.38 26.24 -7.81
C VAL A 139 9.46 24.95 -6.99
N CYS A 140 9.97 23.87 -7.56
CA CYS A 140 10.16 22.61 -6.86
C CYS A 140 11.14 22.74 -5.69
N GLU A 141 12.25 23.50 -5.86
CA GLU A 141 13.20 23.80 -4.78
C GLU A 141 12.55 24.54 -3.62
N ILE A 142 11.83 25.62 -3.90
CA ILE A 142 11.13 26.39 -2.86
C ILE A 142 10.14 25.51 -2.09
N MET A 143 9.38 24.67 -2.80
CA MET A 143 8.42 23.78 -2.17
C MET A 143 9.09 22.71 -1.32
N ALA A 144 10.22 22.13 -1.78
CA ALA A 144 10.98 21.15 -1.03
C ALA A 144 11.57 21.75 0.26
N MET A 145 12.09 22.96 0.21
CA MET A 145 12.60 23.68 1.39
C MET A 145 11.49 23.97 2.42
N LEU A 146 10.29 24.34 1.97
CA LEU A 146 9.15 24.52 2.86
C LEU A 146 8.68 23.21 3.49
N ALA A 147 8.64 22.14 2.72
CA ALA A 147 8.30 20.82 3.22
C ALA A 147 9.33 20.33 4.26
N ALA A 148 10.63 20.50 4.00
CA ALA A 148 11.70 20.15 4.93
C ALA A 148 11.60 20.94 6.25
N THR A 149 11.39 22.27 6.18
CA THR A 149 11.23 23.12 7.37
C THR A 149 10.06 22.66 8.24
N ALA A 150 8.98 22.29 7.60
CA ALA A 150 7.79 21.86 8.29
C ALA A 150 7.90 20.46 8.91
N ILE A 151 8.61 19.53 8.27
CA ILE A 151 8.97 18.23 8.83
C ILE A 151 9.77 18.43 10.13
N ASP A 152 10.73 19.35 10.12
CA ASP A 152 11.56 19.68 11.28
C ASP A 152 10.75 20.33 12.42
N GLU A 153 9.91 21.34 12.12
CA GLU A 153 9.06 22.02 13.11
C GLU A 153 8.06 21.08 13.80
N CYS A 154 7.59 20.04 13.12
CA CYS A 154 6.65 19.08 13.66
C CYS A 154 7.31 17.99 14.51
N GLY A 155 8.63 17.91 14.57
CA GLY A 155 9.38 16.93 15.38
C GLY A 155 9.09 15.47 14.95
N LEU A 156 8.88 15.25 13.66
CA LEU A 156 8.36 14.01 13.14
C LEU A 156 9.52 13.10 12.74
N ASP A 157 9.72 12.06 13.52
CA ASP A 157 10.67 10.99 13.23
C ASP A 157 10.14 10.09 12.09
N ILE A 158 10.84 10.07 10.96
CA ILE A 158 10.57 9.13 9.89
C ILE A 158 11.42 7.89 10.15
N GLY A 159 10.97 7.05 11.07
CA GLY A 159 11.61 5.76 11.38
C GLY A 159 11.70 4.87 10.13
N VAL A 160 12.77 4.05 10.02
CA VAL A 160 13.05 3.22 8.83
C VAL A 160 12.22 1.96 8.81
N SER A 161 11.82 1.57 7.61
CA SER A 161 11.34 0.23 7.32
C SER A 161 12.48 -0.76 7.52
N GLU A 162 12.34 -1.71 8.46
CA GLU A 162 13.19 -2.90 8.49
C GLU A 162 13.22 -3.53 7.08
N ASN A 163 14.39 -4.05 6.68
CA ASN A 163 14.61 -4.69 5.39
C ASN A 163 13.74 -5.96 5.32
N LYS A 164 12.46 -5.82 4.93
CA LYS A 164 11.49 -6.92 4.89
C LYS A 164 11.62 -7.69 3.59
N GLU A 165 11.61 -9.01 3.69
CA GLU A 165 11.66 -9.89 2.54
C GLU A 165 10.37 -9.75 1.69
N THR A 166 10.52 -9.60 0.38
CA THR A 166 9.39 -9.55 -0.55
C THR A 166 8.80 -10.95 -0.72
N ILE A 167 7.55 -11.14 -0.31
CA ILE A 167 6.87 -12.43 -0.45
C ILE A 167 6.07 -12.54 -1.75
N LEU A 168 5.66 -11.42 -2.33
CA LEU A 168 4.87 -11.37 -3.57
C LEU A 168 5.27 -10.17 -4.41
N SER A 169 5.38 -10.37 -5.72
CA SER A 169 5.63 -9.31 -6.70
C SER A 169 4.68 -9.43 -7.89
N LEU A 170 4.07 -8.30 -8.26
CA LEU A 170 3.35 -8.10 -9.51
C LEU A 170 4.15 -7.12 -10.37
N ARG A 171 4.32 -7.43 -11.66
CA ARG A 171 5.01 -6.56 -12.61
C ARG A 171 4.14 -6.38 -13.87
N ASN A 172 3.75 -5.12 -14.10
CA ASN A 172 2.94 -4.70 -15.24
C ASN A 172 1.67 -5.55 -15.45
N VAL A 173 1.02 -5.95 -14.35
CA VAL A 173 -0.13 -6.87 -14.40
C VAL A 173 -1.35 -6.18 -14.98
N THR A 174 -1.91 -6.81 -16.01
CA THR A 174 -3.18 -6.39 -16.65
C THR A 174 -4.26 -7.43 -16.47
N LYS A 175 -5.51 -6.97 -16.46
CA LYS A 175 -6.69 -7.83 -16.48
C LYS A 175 -7.77 -7.28 -17.37
N GLU A 176 -8.17 -8.08 -18.33
CA GLU A 176 -9.26 -7.78 -19.26
C GLU A 176 -10.36 -8.83 -19.13
N PHE A 177 -11.61 -8.36 -19.15
CA PHE A 177 -12.78 -9.23 -19.26
C PHE A 177 -13.43 -9.00 -20.62
N LYS A 178 -13.68 -10.09 -21.34
CA LYS A 178 -14.39 -10.07 -22.63
C LYS A 178 -15.84 -10.46 -22.42
N ASN A 179 -16.76 -9.58 -22.83
CA ASN A 179 -18.19 -9.83 -22.79
C ASN A 179 -18.75 -9.55 -24.19
N GLY A 180 -18.86 -10.61 -25.01
CA GLY A 180 -19.12 -10.49 -26.45
C GLY A 180 -18.02 -9.68 -27.13
N ASP A 181 -18.39 -8.61 -27.83
CA ASP A 181 -17.46 -7.72 -28.54
C ASP A 181 -16.86 -6.62 -27.64
N THR A 182 -17.31 -6.54 -26.40
CA THR A 182 -16.82 -5.51 -25.47
C THR A 182 -15.66 -6.04 -24.62
N ILE A 183 -14.54 -5.30 -24.61
CA ILE A 183 -13.38 -5.56 -23.73
C ILE A 183 -13.38 -4.52 -22.64
N THR A 184 -13.46 -4.98 -21.39
CA THR A 184 -13.32 -4.12 -20.20
C THR A 184 -11.96 -4.36 -19.56
N ARG A 185 -11.09 -3.35 -19.58
CA ARG A 185 -9.79 -3.37 -18.91
C ARG A 185 -9.95 -2.94 -17.46
N VAL A 186 -9.79 -3.88 -16.54
CA VAL A 186 -9.95 -3.66 -15.10
C VAL A 186 -8.62 -3.34 -14.43
N LEU A 187 -7.55 -4.05 -14.78
CA LEU A 187 -6.18 -3.70 -14.36
C LEU A 187 -5.38 -3.30 -15.61
N ARG A 188 -4.54 -2.26 -15.48
CA ARG A 188 -3.93 -1.56 -16.61
C ARG A 188 -2.40 -1.47 -16.52
N GLY A 189 -1.75 -2.42 -15.87
CA GLY A 189 -0.30 -2.44 -15.67
C GLY A 189 0.07 -2.18 -14.20
N VAL A 190 -0.48 -2.99 -13.29
CA VAL A 190 -0.24 -2.88 -11.85
C VAL A 190 1.13 -3.43 -11.52
N ASN A 191 1.93 -2.62 -10.78
CA ASN A 191 3.17 -3.03 -10.13
C ASN A 191 2.97 -2.98 -8.62
N LEU A 192 3.27 -4.09 -7.93
CA LEU A 192 3.05 -4.21 -6.49
C LEU A 192 4.02 -5.21 -5.88
N ASP A 193 4.65 -4.83 -4.78
CA ASP A 193 5.36 -5.76 -3.89
C ASP A 193 4.63 -5.86 -2.55
N VAL A 194 4.57 -7.07 -1.98
CA VAL A 194 4.05 -7.34 -0.63
C VAL A 194 5.17 -7.93 0.21
N TYR A 195 5.35 -7.40 1.43
CA TYR A 195 6.45 -7.80 2.31
C TYR A 195 6.02 -8.75 3.41
N GLU A 196 7.00 -9.48 3.95
CA GLU A 196 6.74 -10.38 5.07
C GLU A 196 6.37 -9.61 6.33
N GLY A 197 5.29 -10.04 7.00
CA GLY A 197 4.84 -9.48 8.27
C GLY A 197 4.23 -8.07 8.20
N GLU A 198 3.81 -7.59 7.02
CA GLU A 198 3.11 -6.31 6.91
C GLU A 198 1.58 -6.46 6.87
N LEU A 199 0.89 -5.43 7.32
CA LEU A 199 -0.49 -5.14 6.96
C LEU A 199 -0.47 -4.14 5.80
N LEU A 200 -0.79 -4.63 4.60
CA LEU A 200 -0.98 -3.82 3.41
C LEU A 200 -2.48 -3.57 3.19
N VAL A 201 -2.88 -2.31 3.17
CA VAL A 201 -4.27 -1.94 2.87
C VAL A 201 -4.39 -1.37 1.46
N ILE A 202 -5.34 -1.87 0.69
CA ILE A 202 -5.68 -1.36 -0.63
C ILE A 202 -6.99 -0.61 -0.55
N LEU A 203 -6.91 0.68 -0.78
CA LEU A 203 -8.05 1.59 -0.79
C LEU A 203 -8.40 2.01 -2.22
N GLY A 204 -9.65 2.37 -2.45
CA GLY A 204 -10.10 2.93 -3.74
C GLY A 204 -11.60 2.83 -3.92
N GLU A 205 -12.10 3.52 -4.93
CA GLU A 205 -13.52 3.54 -5.27
C GLU A 205 -14.04 2.15 -5.70
N SER A 206 -15.36 1.96 -5.63
CA SER A 206 -16.00 0.75 -6.14
C SER A 206 -15.72 0.59 -7.66
N GLY A 207 -15.34 -0.61 -8.07
CA GLY A 207 -15.05 -0.92 -9.48
C GLY A 207 -13.66 -0.52 -9.98
N CYS A 208 -12.76 0.04 -9.15
CA CYS A 208 -11.40 0.40 -9.59
C CYS A 208 -10.44 -0.78 -9.75
N GLY A 209 -10.86 -2.03 -9.44
CA GLY A 209 -10.06 -3.24 -9.66
C GLY A 209 -9.53 -3.94 -8.40
N LYS A 210 -9.82 -3.46 -7.18
CA LYS A 210 -9.30 -4.02 -5.91
C LYS A 210 -9.57 -5.52 -5.74
N SER A 211 -10.84 -5.93 -5.81
CA SER A 211 -11.20 -7.35 -5.66
C SER A 211 -10.67 -8.20 -6.82
N THR A 212 -10.54 -7.63 -8.02
CA THR A 212 -9.91 -8.33 -9.16
C THR A 212 -8.44 -8.59 -8.88
N MET A 213 -7.70 -7.59 -8.36
CA MET A 213 -6.30 -7.75 -7.96
C MET A 213 -6.17 -8.77 -6.82
N LEU A 214 -7.04 -8.70 -5.81
CA LEU A 214 -7.07 -9.66 -4.70
C LEU A 214 -7.30 -11.09 -5.22
N ASN A 215 -8.20 -11.28 -6.19
CA ASN A 215 -8.48 -12.58 -6.78
C ASN A 215 -7.30 -13.13 -7.60
N ILE A 216 -6.57 -12.28 -8.32
CA ILE A 216 -5.35 -12.69 -9.04
C ILE A 216 -4.28 -13.09 -8.03
N ILE A 217 -3.99 -12.26 -7.03
CA ILE A 217 -3.03 -12.56 -5.96
C ILE A 217 -3.41 -13.85 -5.23
N GLY A 218 -4.69 -14.05 -5.00
CA GLY A 218 -5.20 -15.27 -4.35
C GLY A 218 -5.24 -16.50 -5.24
N GLY A 219 -4.88 -16.39 -6.52
CA GLY A 219 -4.96 -17.51 -7.48
C GLY A 219 -6.39 -17.96 -7.79
N MET A 220 -7.39 -17.11 -7.54
CA MET A 220 -8.81 -17.36 -7.88
C MET A 220 -9.14 -16.95 -9.30
N ASP A 221 -8.34 -16.05 -9.87
CA ASP A 221 -8.43 -15.58 -11.25
C ASP A 221 -7.02 -15.48 -11.84
N LYS A 222 -6.91 -15.42 -13.16
CA LYS A 222 -5.64 -15.30 -13.89
C LYS A 222 -5.47 -13.88 -14.40
N LEU A 223 -4.23 -13.39 -14.41
CA LEU A 223 -3.88 -12.16 -15.12
C LEU A 223 -4.08 -12.36 -16.65
N THR A 224 -4.23 -11.26 -17.37
CA THR A 224 -4.28 -11.29 -18.85
C THR A 224 -2.88 -11.19 -19.42
N ASP A 225 -2.04 -10.30 -18.85
CA ASP A 225 -0.64 -10.10 -19.21
C ASP A 225 0.13 -9.52 -18.03
N GLY A 226 1.47 -9.60 -18.05
CA GLY A 226 2.34 -9.20 -16.97
C GLY A 226 2.90 -10.40 -16.19
N GLU A 227 3.53 -10.13 -15.06
CA GLU A 227 4.22 -11.15 -14.26
C GLU A 227 3.70 -11.19 -12.83
N PHE A 228 3.62 -12.39 -12.26
CA PHE A 228 3.24 -12.66 -10.88
C PHE A 228 4.21 -13.64 -10.24
N PHE A 229 4.95 -13.17 -9.24
CA PHE A 229 5.88 -13.98 -8.45
C PHE A 229 5.40 -14.10 -7.00
N PHE A 230 5.55 -15.28 -6.41
CA PHE A 230 5.34 -15.54 -5.00
C PHE A 230 6.52 -16.33 -4.43
N GLN A 231 7.21 -15.78 -3.42
CA GLN A 231 8.46 -16.31 -2.86
C GLN A 231 9.47 -16.68 -3.97
N GLY A 232 9.65 -15.79 -4.94
CA GLY A 232 10.56 -15.96 -6.06
C GLY A 232 10.12 -16.97 -7.14
N LYS A 233 8.98 -17.66 -6.95
CA LYS A 233 8.44 -18.60 -7.94
C LYS A 233 7.44 -17.89 -8.85
N ASP A 234 7.56 -18.12 -10.16
CA ASP A 234 6.67 -17.56 -11.19
C ASP A 234 5.31 -18.29 -11.24
N PHE A 235 4.23 -17.52 -11.12
CA PHE A 235 2.84 -17.96 -11.22
C PHE A 235 2.08 -17.27 -12.37
N SER A 236 2.74 -16.49 -13.22
CA SER A 236 2.11 -15.68 -14.27
C SER A 236 1.21 -16.49 -15.21
N HIS A 237 1.67 -17.69 -15.57
CA HIS A 237 0.96 -18.61 -16.46
C HIS A 237 0.66 -19.97 -15.80
N ALA A 238 0.48 -19.98 -14.48
CA ALA A 238 0.24 -21.22 -13.74
C ALA A 238 -1.05 -21.93 -14.19
N SER A 239 -0.99 -23.27 -14.22
CA SER A 239 -2.18 -24.10 -14.47
C SER A 239 -3.13 -24.05 -13.27
N GLU A 240 -4.38 -24.50 -13.46
CA GLU A 240 -5.35 -24.52 -12.36
C GLU A 240 -4.93 -25.47 -11.22
N GLU A 241 -4.23 -26.54 -11.54
CA GLU A 241 -3.66 -27.46 -10.56
C GLU A 241 -2.62 -26.74 -9.69
N VAL A 242 -1.69 -26.01 -10.29
CA VAL A 242 -0.65 -25.22 -9.58
C VAL A 242 -1.29 -24.13 -8.74
N LEU A 243 -2.30 -23.42 -9.26
CA LEU A 243 -3.02 -22.40 -8.49
C LEU A 243 -3.82 -23.02 -7.32
N THR A 244 -4.32 -24.24 -7.48
CA THR A 244 -5.01 -24.97 -6.39
C THR A 244 -4.04 -25.33 -5.28
N GLU A 245 -2.83 -25.80 -5.60
CA GLU A 245 -1.77 -26.02 -4.60
C GLU A 245 -1.33 -24.73 -3.93
N TYR A 246 -1.16 -23.65 -4.71
CA TYR A 246 -0.83 -22.33 -4.20
C TYR A 246 -1.87 -21.83 -3.18
N ARG A 247 -3.18 -21.90 -3.51
CA ARG A 247 -4.27 -21.54 -2.60
C ARG A 247 -4.27 -22.39 -1.33
N ARG A 248 -4.03 -23.71 -1.49
CA ARG A 248 -3.99 -24.64 -0.35
C ARG A 248 -2.85 -24.31 0.60
N ASP A 249 -1.65 -24.07 0.05
CA ASP A 249 -0.42 -24.08 0.85
C ASP A 249 -0.03 -22.69 1.38
N PHE A 250 -0.38 -21.62 0.67
CA PHE A 250 0.15 -20.29 0.96
C PHE A 250 -0.91 -19.24 1.29
N ILE A 251 -2.14 -19.37 0.80
CA ILE A 251 -3.14 -18.29 0.87
C ILE A 251 -4.25 -18.59 1.88
N GLY A 252 -4.54 -17.63 2.77
CA GLY A 252 -5.76 -17.60 3.60
C GLY A 252 -6.73 -16.54 3.07
N PHE A 253 -8.02 -16.87 2.92
CA PHE A 253 -9.04 -15.90 2.49
C PHE A 253 -10.00 -15.55 3.62
N ILE A 254 -10.25 -14.26 3.80
CA ILE A 254 -11.28 -13.67 4.65
C ILE A 254 -12.20 -12.89 3.73
N PHE A 255 -13.45 -13.32 3.60
CA PHE A 255 -14.44 -12.74 2.70
C PHE A 255 -15.40 -11.80 3.42
N GLN A 256 -15.92 -10.81 2.73
CA GLN A 256 -16.94 -9.89 3.21
C GLN A 256 -18.20 -10.60 3.72
N SER A 257 -18.66 -11.63 3.02
CA SER A 257 -19.86 -12.42 3.36
C SER A 257 -19.54 -13.68 4.17
N TYR A 258 -18.37 -13.71 4.85
CA TYR A 258 -17.88 -14.81 5.70
C TYR A 258 -17.65 -16.13 4.97
N ASN A 259 -18.46 -16.49 4.00
CA ASN A 259 -18.44 -17.75 3.21
C ASN A 259 -18.31 -19.02 4.07
N LEU A 260 -18.98 -19.04 5.22
CA LEU A 260 -19.07 -20.22 6.07
C LEU A 260 -20.05 -21.24 5.49
N MET A 261 -19.75 -22.53 5.67
CA MET A 261 -20.65 -23.60 5.32
C MET A 261 -21.80 -23.63 6.32
N PRO A 262 -23.06 -23.31 5.91
CA PRO A 262 -24.15 -23.08 6.84
C PRO A 262 -24.58 -24.35 7.60
N ASN A 263 -24.34 -25.52 7.02
CA ASN A 263 -24.68 -26.82 7.57
C ASN A 263 -23.56 -27.42 8.44
N LEU A 264 -22.46 -26.71 8.65
CA LEU A 264 -21.35 -27.12 9.51
C LEU A 264 -21.23 -26.18 10.69
N THR A 265 -20.90 -26.72 11.86
CA THR A 265 -20.59 -25.92 13.05
C THR A 265 -19.30 -25.11 12.85
N ALA A 266 -19.01 -24.16 13.73
CA ALA A 266 -17.77 -23.40 13.71
C ALA A 266 -16.54 -24.33 13.66
N LEU A 267 -16.49 -25.32 14.54
CA LEU A 267 -15.39 -26.29 14.58
C LEU A 267 -15.32 -27.15 13.31
N GLN A 268 -16.44 -27.55 12.74
CA GLN A 268 -16.47 -28.33 11.51
C GLN A 268 -16.02 -27.52 10.30
N ASN A 269 -16.38 -26.23 10.23
CA ASN A 269 -15.87 -25.32 9.19
C ASN A 269 -14.34 -25.25 9.17
N LEU A 270 -13.70 -25.22 10.35
CA LEU A 270 -12.23 -25.22 10.43
C LEU A 270 -11.65 -26.60 10.12
N ARG A 271 -12.23 -27.67 10.66
CA ARG A 271 -11.76 -29.05 10.43
C ARG A 271 -11.72 -29.39 8.95
N PHE A 272 -12.77 -29.05 8.22
CA PHE A 272 -12.85 -29.28 6.77
C PHE A 272 -11.65 -28.67 6.02
N ILE A 273 -11.24 -27.46 6.40
CA ILE A 273 -10.07 -26.81 5.78
C ILE A 273 -8.75 -27.38 6.31
N ALA A 274 -8.69 -27.74 7.59
CA ALA A 274 -7.50 -28.35 8.19
C ALA A 274 -7.12 -29.68 7.53
N GLU A 275 -8.10 -30.47 7.07
CA GLU A 275 -7.88 -31.75 6.37
C GLU A 275 -7.19 -31.59 5.01
N LEU A 276 -7.26 -30.40 4.39
CA LEU A 276 -6.62 -30.12 3.10
C LEU A 276 -5.09 -30.04 3.19
N LYS A 277 -4.53 -29.84 4.38
CA LYS A 277 -3.09 -29.66 4.60
C LYS A 277 -2.63 -30.44 5.84
N LYS A 278 -1.63 -31.31 5.67
CA LYS A 278 -1.14 -32.20 6.75
C LYS A 278 -0.57 -31.45 7.96
N ASP A 279 0.05 -30.28 7.74
CA ASP A 279 0.64 -29.44 8.79
C ASP A 279 -0.27 -28.25 9.12
N SER A 280 -1.54 -28.52 9.43
CA SER A 280 -2.49 -27.51 9.88
C SER A 280 -2.42 -27.30 11.39
N GLU A 281 -2.91 -26.12 11.86
CA GLU A 281 -3.12 -25.86 13.28
C GLU A 281 -4.32 -26.68 13.83
N ASP A 282 -4.35 -26.85 15.16
CA ASP A 282 -5.53 -27.42 15.80
C ASP A 282 -6.73 -26.48 15.65
N PRO A 283 -7.83 -26.91 15.00
CA PRO A 283 -9.02 -26.11 14.81
C PRO A 283 -9.62 -25.54 16.10
N LYS A 284 -9.54 -26.28 17.22
CA LYS A 284 -10.02 -25.78 18.52
C LYS A 284 -9.15 -24.62 19.01
N LYS A 285 -7.81 -24.78 18.95
CA LYS A 285 -6.88 -23.71 19.34
C LYS A 285 -7.09 -22.45 18.52
N MET A 286 -7.40 -22.58 17.23
CA MET A 286 -7.68 -21.42 16.38
C MET A 286 -8.98 -20.71 16.77
N LEU A 287 -10.05 -21.46 17.14
CA LEU A 287 -11.27 -20.86 17.66
C LEU A 287 -11.06 -20.20 19.02
N ASP A 288 -10.25 -20.80 19.90
CA ASP A 288 -9.88 -20.20 21.20
C ASP A 288 -9.13 -18.89 20.98
N TRP A 289 -8.18 -18.87 20.04
CA TRP A 289 -7.37 -17.72 19.74
C TRP A 289 -8.20 -16.50 19.27
N VAL A 290 -9.28 -16.74 18.50
CA VAL A 290 -10.21 -15.67 18.08
C VAL A 290 -11.34 -15.43 19.11
N GLY A 291 -11.24 -15.94 20.34
CA GLY A 291 -12.20 -15.73 21.43
C GLY A 291 -13.54 -16.46 21.27
N LEU A 292 -13.54 -17.62 20.60
CA LEU A 292 -14.76 -18.40 20.32
C LEU A 292 -14.77 -19.79 20.99
N SER A 293 -14.09 -19.96 22.13
CA SER A 293 -14.02 -21.23 22.88
C SER A 293 -15.40 -21.79 23.29
N ALA A 294 -16.36 -20.90 23.56
CA ALA A 294 -17.74 -21.29 23.92
C ALA A 294 -18.64 -21.56 22.68
N ARG A 295 -18.13 -21.48 21.45
CA ARG A 295 -18.91 -21.49 20.21
C ARG A 295 -18.59 -22.61 19.23
N TYR A 296 -17.81 -23.63 19.63
CA TYR A 296 -17.36 -24.72 18.74
C TYR A 296 -18.51 -25.41 18.01
N ASN A 297 -19.61 -25.64 18.69
CA ASN A 297 -20.76 -26.43 18.21
C ASN A 297 -21.88 -25.54 17.63
N ASN A 298 -21.71 -24.21 17.60
CA ASN A 298 -22.69 -23.31 17.01
C ASN A 298 -22.61 -23.35 15.48
N TYR A 299 -23.76 -23.33 14.83
CA TYR A 299 -23.90 -23.13 13.40
C TYR A 299 -23.79 -21.63 13.06
N PRO A 300 -23.42 -21.24 11.83
CA PRO A 300 -23.37 -19.84 11.42
C PRO A 300 -24.66 -19.07 11.73
N SER A 301 -25.83 -19.67 11.53
CA SER A 301 -27.14 -19.07 11.83
C SER A 301 -27.36 -18.76 13.32
N GLN A 302 -26.57 -19.31 14.21
CA GLN A 302 -26.63 -19.11 15.66
C GLN A 302 -25.57 -18.13 16.18
N MET A 303 -24.86 -17.46 15.26
CA MET A 303 -23.72 -16.60 15.58
C MET A 303 -23.97 -15.18 15.04
N SER A 304 -23.50 -14.17 15.80
CA SER A 304 -23.50 -12.78 15.30
C SER A 304 -22.57 -12.62 14.10
N GLY A 305 -22.73 -11.56 13.32
CA GLY A 305 -21.86 -11.27 12.18
C GLY A 305 -20.37 -11.24 12.54
N GLY A 306 -20.01 -10.56 13.64
CA GLY A 306 -18.64 -10.54 14.13
C GLY A 306 -18.11 -11.91 14.59
N GLN A 307 -18.96 -12.74 15.18
CA GLN A 307 -18.58 -14.13 15.52
C GLN A 307 -18.34 -14.95 14.24
N GLN A 308 -19.20 -14.82 13.24
CA GLN A 308 -19.02 -15.48 11.94
C GLN A 308 -17.74 -15.00 11.26
N GLN A 309 -17.42 -13.70 11.31
CA GLN A 309 -16.19 -13.16 10.75
C GLN A 309 -14.95 -13.69 11.47
N ARG A 310 -14.98 -13.80 12.80
CA ARG A 310 -13.89 -14.41 13.57
C ARG A 310 -13.72 -15.91 13.26
N VAL A 311 -14.81 -16.65 13.00
CA VAL A 311 -14.70 -18.03 12.47
C VAL A 311 -14.05 -18.03 11.07
N SER A 312 -14.40 -17.09 10.20
CA SER A 312 -13.78 -16.96 8.86
C SER A 312 -12.28 -16.69 8.96
N ILE A 313 -11.86 -15.82 9.89
CA ILE A 313 -10.43 -15.54 10.17
C ILE A 313 -9.74 -16.81 10.68
N ALA A 314 -10.30 -17.49 11.71
CA ALA A 314 -9.74 -18.72 12.24
C ALA A 314 -9.62 -19.81 11.15
N ARG A 315 -10.61 -19.90 10.26
CA ARG A 315 -10.60 -20.82 9.12
C ARG A 315 -9.49 -20.48 8.12
N ALA A 316 -9.24 -19.20 7.86
CA ALA A 316 -8.14 -18.77 6.99
C ALA A 316 -6.77 -19.15 7.58
N LEU A 317 -6.62 -19.01 8.91
CA LEU A 317 -5.37 -19.26 9.64
C LEU A 317 -5.03 -20.72 9.86
N VAL A 318 -6.04 -21.61 9.96
CA VAL A 318 -5.86 -23.01 10.37
C VAL A 318 -4.86 -23.79 9.53
N LYS A 319 -4.71 -23.43 8.25
CA LYS A 319 -3.74 -24.05 7.33
C LYS A 319 -2.36 -23.39 7.29
N LYS A 320 -2.05 -22.48 8.24
CA LYS A 320 -0.78 -21.77 8.34
C LYS A 320 -0.40 -21.05 7.04
N PRO A 321 -1.23 -20.15 6.53
CA PRO A 321 -0.93 -19.44 5.30
C PRO A 321 0.30 -18.52 5.49
N LYS A 322 0.97 -18.19 4.38
CA LYS A 322 2.01 -17.15 4.32
C LYS A 322 1.41 -15.76 4.12
N LEU A 323 0.33 -15.69 3.34
CA LEU A 323 -0.37 -14.45 3.03
C LEU A 323 -1.87 -14.61 3.29
N ILE A 324 -2.45 -13.66 3.99
CA ILE A 324 -3.89 -13.57 4.23
C ILE A 324 -4.45 -12.45 3.37
N LEU A 325 -5.51 -12.76 2.63
CA LEU A 325 -6.24 -11.85 1.77
C LEU A 325 -7.59 -11.56 2.41
N ALA A 326 -7.85 -10.31 2.75
CA ALA A 326 -9.09 -9.87 3.39
C ALA A 326 -9.85 -8.92 2.46
N ASP A 327 -11.02 -9.35 2.00
CA ASP A 327 -11.91 -8.53 1.17
C ASP A 327 -13.01 -7.93 2.03
N GLU A 328 -12.92 -6.61 2.30
CA GLU A 328 -13.90 -5.83 3.08
C GLU A 328 -14.32 -6.49 4.42
N PRO A 329 -13.38 -6.87 5.30
CA PRO A 329 -13.65 -7.74 6.44
C PRO A 329 -14.59 -7.14 7.50
N THR A 330 -14.86 -5.83 7.45
CA THR A 330 -15.69 -5.11 8.41
C THR A 330 -16.95 -4.50 7.80
N ALA A 331 -17.15 -4.57 6.48
CA ALA A 331 -18.22 -3.83 5.78
C ALA A 331 -19.65 -4.19 6.22
N ALA A 332 -19.87 -5.39 6.76
CA ALA A 332 -21.18 -5.85 7.23
C ALA A 332 -21.33 -5.79 8.76
N LEU A 333 -20.44 -5.07 9.46
CA LEU A 333 -20.38 -5.03 10.92
C LEU A 333 -20.65 -3.63 11.46
N ASP A 334 -21.23 -3.56 12.66
CA ASP A 334 -21.26 -2.31 13.43
C ASP A 334 -19.86 -1.95 13.93
N TYR A 335 -19.68 -0.69 14.34
CA TYR A 335 -18.40 -0.14 14.77
C TYR A 335 -17.70 -1.01 15.83
N ALA A 336 -18.38 -1.32 16.95
CA ALA A 336 -17.79 -2.04 18.05
C ALA A 336 -17.30 -3.44 17.62
N THR A 337 -18.14 -4.15 16.86
CA THR A 337 -17.82 -5.47 16.30
C THR A 337 -16.72 -5.37 15.23
N GLY A 338 -16.68 -4.29 14.45
CA GLY A 338 -15.62 -4.00 13.48
C GLY A 338 -14.26 -3.86 14.17
N ILE A 339 -14.17 -3.10 15.26
CA ILE A 339 -12.94 -2.97 16.07
C ILE A 339 -12.47 -4.32 16.63
N GLU A 340 -13.39 -5.18 17.13
CA GLU A 340 -13.02 -6.51 17.59
C GLU A 340 -12.38 -7.35 16.46
N VAL A 341 -12.93 -7.30 15.26
CA VAL A 341 -12.42 -8.01 14.08
C VAL A 341 -11.05 -7.46 13.64
N LEU A 342 -10.90 -6.13 13.61
CA LEU A 342 -9.62 -5.48 13.27
C LEU A 342 -8.54 -5.78 14.31
N SER A 343 -8.90 -5.84 15.60
CA SER A 343 -7.95 -6.24 16.66
C SER A 343 -7.43 -7.67 16.46
N VAL A 344 -8.30 -8.60 16.03
CA VAL A 344 -7.86 -9.95 15.66
C VAL A 344 -6.91 -9.92 14.46
N ILE A 345 -7.17 -9.10 13.44
CA ILE A 345 -6.27 -8.94 12.27
C ILE A 345 -4.93 -8.32 12.70
N GLU A 346 -4.95 -7.33 13.60
CA GLU A 346 -3.74 -6.75 14.19
C GLU A 346 -2.88 -7.82 14.89
N ASP A 347 -3.50 -8.69 15.69
CA ASP A 347 -2.80 -9.80 16.36
C ASP A 347 -2.23 -10.81 15.35
N VAL A 348 -2.92 -11.05 14.23
CA VAL A 348 -2.40 -11.87 13.12
C VAL A 348 -1.10 -11.28 12.56
N VAL A 349 -1.08 -9.98 12.28
CA VAL A 349 0.11 -9.29 11.77
C VAL A 349 1.24 -9.32 12.81
N ARG A 350 0.92 -9.03 14.08
CA ARG A 350 1.90 -9.11 15.18
C ARG A 350 2.50 -10.51 15.38
N SER A 351 1.77 -11.55 14.97
CA SER A 351 2.32 -12.92 14.97
C SER A 351 3.27 -13.21 13.80
N GLY A 352 3.62 -12.20 12.98
CA GLY A 352 4.53 -12.30 11.84
C GLY A 352 3.86 -12.77 10.55
N LYS A 353 2.52 -12.73 10.44
CA LYS A 353 1.80 -13.04 9.20
C LYS A 353 1.60 -11.78 8.35
N SER A 354 1.71 -11.93 7.03
CA SER A 354 1.40 -10.87 6.10
C SER A 354 -0.10 -10.84 5.79
N VAL A 355 -0.68 -9.64 5.82
CA VAL A 355 -2.10 -9.44 5.51
C VAL A 355 -2.23 -8.39 4.42
N LEU A 356 -2.93 -8.71 3.35
CA LEU A 356 -3.37 -7.77 2.33
C LEU A 356 -4.89 -7.59 2.48
N MET A 357 -5.30 -6.39 2.83
CA MET A 357 -6.70 -6.05 3.07
C MET A 357 -7.21 -5.08 2.02
N VAL A 358 -8.36 -5.34 1.46
CA VAL A 358 -9.10 -4.39 0.62
C VAL A 358 -10.20 -3.77 1.46
N THR A 359 -10.33 -2.45 1.41
CA THR A 359 -11.41 -1.70 2.05
C THR A 359 -11.71 -0.40 1.32
N HIS A 360 -12.85 0.19 1.61
CA HIS A 360 -13.20 1.57 1.22
C HIS A 360 -13.21 2.52 2.42
N ASN A 361 -12.92 2.03 3.63
CA ASN A 361 -12.90 2.82 4.86
C ASN A 361 -11.50 3.42 5.09
N GLU A 362 -11.41 4.75 4.99
CA GLU A 362 -10.17 5.53 5.20
C GLU A 362 -9.59 5.35 6.61
N GLU A 363 -10.42 5.21 7.64
CA GLU A 363 -9.92 5.09 9.01
C GLU A 363 -9.09 3.83 9.23
N ILE A 364 -9.42 2.73 8.54
CA ILE A 364 -8.67 1.47 8.63
C ILE A 364 -7.24 1.63 8.10
N THR A 365 -7.00 2.57 7.18
CA THR A 365 -5.65 2.81 6.66
C THR A 365 -4.67 3.22 7.74
N LYS A 366 -5.13 3.87 8.80
CA LYS A 366 -4.28 4.33 9.91
C LYS A 366 -3.63 3.21 10.71
N MET A 367 -4.15 1.97 10.64
CA MET A 367 -3.54 0.80 11.27
C MET A 367 -2.62 0.00 10.33
N ALA A 368 -2.60 0.32 9.05
CA ALA A 368 -1.77 -0.37 8.07
C ALA A 368 -0.30 0.04 8.18
N ASN A 369 0.61 -0.89 7.88
CA ASN A 369 2.03 -0.56 7.67
C ASN A 369 2.23 0.18 6.35
N ARG A 370 1.42 -0.17 5.34
CA ARG A 370 1.46 0.44 4.03
C ARG A 370 0.07 0.50 3.42
N VAL A 371 -0.22 1.60 2.73
CA VAL A 371 -1.50 1.86 2.07
C VAL A 371 -1.27 2.06 0.59
N ILE A 372 -2.09 1.42 -0.23
CA ILE A 372 -2.13 1.60 -1.67
C ILE A 372 -3.47 2.18 -2.07
N ARG A 373 -3.47 3.27 -2.80
CA ARG A 373 -4.68 3.82 -3.42
C ARG A 373 -4.77 3.40 -4.86
N MET A 374 -5.87 2.74 -5.20
CA MET A 374 -6.17 2.34 -6.57
C MET A 374 -7.18 3.28 -7.22
N ARG A 375 -6.88 3.69 -8.46
CA ARG A 375 -7.77 4.50 -9.28
C ARG A 375 -7.71 4.05 -10.74
N GLY A 376 -8.88 3.79 -11.33
CA GLY A 376 -8.97 3.45 -12.76
C GLY A 376 -8.17 2.24 -13.22
N GLY A 377 -7.95 1.25 -12.33
CA GLY A 377 -7.17 0.03 -12.64
C GLY A 377 -5.66 0.18 -12.50
N LEU A 378 -5.19 1.26 -11.90
CA LEU A 378 -3.77 1.55 -11.62
C LEU A 378 -3.58 1.81 -10.12
N ILE A 379 -2.35 1.64 -9.64
CA ILE A 379 -1.92 2.17 -8.36
C ILE A 379 -1.57 3.64 -8.59
N ASP A 380 -2.30 4.53 -7.90
CA ASP A 380 -2.16 5.99 -8.00
C ASP A 380 -1.26 6.54 -6.90
N GLU A 381 -1.32 5.94 -5.70
CA GLU A 381 -0.58 6.40 -4.53
C GLU A 381 -0.16 5.21 -3.66
N VAL A 382 1.04 5.29 -3.08
CA VAL A 382 1.52 4.34 -2.07
C VAL A 382 2.07 5.12 -0.88
N ILE A 383 1.63 4.78 0.32
CA ILE A 383 1.97 5.45 1.57
C ILE A 383 2.55 4.41 2.52
N VAL A 384 3.71 4.69 3.11
CA VAL A 384 4.32 3.88 4.17
C VAL A 384 3.98 4.52 5.52
N ASN A 385 3.20 3.82 6.34
CA ASN A 385 2.89 4.25 7.70
C ASN A 385 3.83 3.55 8.69
N ARG A 386 4.64 4.32 9.36
CA ARG A 386 5.68 3.81 10.27
C ARG A 386 5.23 3.70 11.71
N HIS A 387 4.15 4.37 12.04
CA HIS A 387 3.52 4.32 13.35
C HIS A 387 2.05 3.90 13.23
N PRO A 388 1.77 2.64 12.81
CA PRO A 388 0.40 2.16 12.67
C PRO A 388 -0.36 2.32 13.99
N LYS A 389 -1.55 2.91 13.93
CA LYS A 389 -2.45 2.98 15.09
C LYS A 389 -2.94 1.57 15.46
N LYS A 390 -3.26 1.36 16.73
CA LYS A 390 -3.95 0.15 17.14
C LYS A 390 -5.38 0.17 16.61
N ALA A 391 -5.95 -1.00 16.38
CA ALA A 391 -7.35 -1.13 15.98
C ALA A 391 -8.30 -0.40 16.96
N THR A 392 -7.99 -0.43 18.26
CA THR A 392 -8.76 0.24 19.33
C THR A 392 -8.74 1.76 19.27
N ASP A 393 -7.79 2.36 18.57
CA ASP A 393 -7.59 3.81 18.50
C ASP A 393 -8.22 4.41 17.23
N LEU A 394 -8.86 3.57 16.39
CA LEU A 394 -9.59 4.00 15.19
C LEU A 394 -10.97 4.54 15.57
N VAL A 395 -11.43 5.55 14.84
CA VAL A 395 -12.75 6.18 15.05
C VAL A 395 -13.40 6.43 13.68
N TRP A 396 -14.51 5.76 13.35
CA TRP A 396 -15.28 5.97 12.10
C TRP A 396 -16.79 5.92 12.34
#